data_c429159bec924708cb6bb7ec0ab296c4
#
_entry.id   c429159bec924708cb6bb7ec0ab296c4
#
_cell.length_a   1.000
_cell.length_b   1.000
_cell.length_c   1.000
_cell.angle_alpha   90.00
_cell.angle_beta   90.00
_cell.angle_gamma   90.00
#
_symmetry.space_group_name_H-M   'P 1'
#
loop_
_entity.id
_entity.type
_entity.pdbx_description
1 polymer ?
#
loop_
_entity_poly.entity_id
_entity_poly.type
_entity_poly.pdbx_seq_one_letter_code
_entity_poly.pdbx_strand_id
1 'polypeptide(L)'
;MVTDAIGQQVDFVLLVGDLFDRETQSVQAQVFLNEQLQRLIDAKIAVLVSFGNHDYITDDQQLSLPEGVRVFGSDVTTEMLTTHDHTRVAISGFSYADRWLEEDVVPQFPSRGTADFQIGMLHGAVKQGAVNHYAPFAVSELAATHYDYWALGHIHKQCAIRTATDHLRGHASGTS
;
A
#
# COMPACT_ATOMS: atom_id res chain seq x y z
N MET A 1 -6.89 1.10 15.12
CA MET A 1 -5.90 1.39 14.05
C MET A 1 -5.50 2.86 13.99
N VAL A 2 -6.36 3.83 13.57
CA VAL A 2 -5.96 5.26 13.49
C VAL A 2 -5.53 5.82 14.85
N THR A 3 -6.32 5.57 15.90
CA THR A 3 -5.99 5.99 17.27
C THR A 3 -4.65 5.40 17.74
N ASP A 4 -4.36 4.15 17.38
CA ASP A 4 -3.09 3.50 17.74
C ASP A 4 -1.92 4.09 16.96
N ALA A 5 -2.10 4.37 15.66
CA ALA A 5 -1.09 5.02 14.84
C ALA A 5 -0.72 6.40 15.41
N ILE A 6 -1.72 7.19 15.81
CA ILE A 6 -1.51 8.50 16.46
C ILE A 6 -0.83 8.33 17.82
N GLY A 7 -1.31 7.37 18.63
CA GLY A 7 -0.75 7.11 19.95
C GLY A 7 0.70 6.61 19.92
N GLN A 8 1.07 5.88 18.90
CA GLN A 8 2.44 5.39 18.65
C GLN A 8 3.31 6.37 17.89
N GLN A 9 2.74 7.49 17.43
CA GLN A 9 3.45 8.52 16.65
C GLN A 9 4.20 7.93 15.43
N VAL A 10 3.52 7.07 14.67
CA VAL A 10 4.11 6.50 13.45
C VAL A 10 4.40 7.58 12.42
N ASP A 11 5.43 7.39 11.60
CA ASP A 11 5.82 8.37 10.57
C ASP A 11 4.84 8.39 9.39
N PHE A 12 4.30 7.23 9.02
CA PHE A 12 3.36 7.11 7.90
C PHE A 12 2.41 5.92 8.06
N VAL A 13 1.33 5.96 7.29
CA VAL A 13 0.34 4.88 7.14
C VAL A 13 0.20 4.55 5.66
N LEU A 14 0.21 3.25 5.33
CA LEU A 14 0.02 2.74 3.98
C LEU A 14 -1.36 2.07 3.89
N LEU A 15 -2.16 2.47 2.92
CA LEU A 15 -3.47 1.90 2.61
C LEU A 15 -3.40 1.24 1.24
N VAL A 16 -3.52 -0.10 1.20
CA VAL A 16 -3.25 -0.90 0.01
C VAL A 16 -4.52 -1.55 -0.51
N GLY A 17 -5.31 -0.77 -1.23
CA GLY A 17 -6.51 -1.17 -1.96
C GLY A 17 -7.70 -1.60 -1.09
N ASP A 18 -8.84 -1.72 -1.77
CA ASP A 18 -10.10 -2.20 -1.20
C ASP A 18 -10.55 -1.43 0.05
N LEU A 19 -10.35 -0.10 0.04
CA LEU A 19 -10.83 0.79 1.10
C LEU A 19 -12.35 0.86 1.11
N PHE A 20 -12.95 0.66 -0.07
CA PHE A 20 -14.39 0.62 -0.29
C PHE A 20 -14.76 -0.50 -1.26
N ASP A 21 -15.91 -1.08 -1.02
CA ASP A 21 -16.60 -1.85 -2.03
C ASP A 21 -17.53 -0.91 -2.81
N ARG A 22 -17.30 -0.76 -4.11
CA ARG A 22 -18.09 0.13 -4.98
C ARG A 22 -19.58 -0.14 -4.94
N GLU A 23 -19.96 -1.41 -4.82
CA GLU A 23 -21.37 -1.82 -4.84
C GLU A 23 -22.07 -1.44 -3.53
N THR A 24 -21.33 -1.27 -2.45
CA THR A 24 -21.85 -0.98 -1.10
C THR A 24 -21.38 0.36 -0.54
N GLN A 25 -20.65 1.15 -1.34
CA GLN A 25 -20.10 2.43 -0.91
C GLN A 25 -21.23 3.39 -0.47
N SER A 26 -21.32 3.63 0.83
CA SER A 26 -22.23 4.62 1.38
C SER A 26 -21.52 5.96 1.60
N VAL A 27 -22.26 7.05 1.46
CA VAL A 27 -21.77 8.40 1.81
C VAL A 27 -21.24 8.44 3.24
N GLN A 28 -21.86 7.70 4.15
CA GLN A 28 -21.45 7.63 5.56
C GLN A 28 -20.07 6.95 5.71
N ALA A 29 -19.79 5.88 4.93
CA ALA A 29 -18.49 5.22 4.95
C ALA A 29 -17.39 6.15 4.41
N GLN A 30 -17.69 6.92 3.35
CA GLN A 30 -16.78 7.89 2.79
C GLN A 30 -16.48 9.04 3.77
N VAL A 31 -17.52 9.60 4.41
CA VAL A 31 -17.36 10.63 5.44
C VAL A 31 -16.50 10.08 6.59
N PHE A 32 -16.81 8.90 7.09
CA PHE A 32 -16.05 8.27 8.16
C PHE A 32 -14.58 8.08 7.79
N LEU A 33 -14.29 7.55 6.57
CA LEU A 33 -12.90 7.40 6.13
C LEU A 33 -12.20 8.75 6.08
N ASN A 34 -12.80 9.76 5.48
CA ASN A 34 -12.22 11.10 5.37
C ASN A 34 -11.92 11.71 6.75
N GLU A 35 -12.81 11.54 7.72
CA GLU A 35 -12.56 11.95 9.10
C GLU A 35 -11.35 11.24 9.71
N GLN A 36 -11.21 9.92 9.47
CA GLN A 36 -10.07 9.16 10.00
C GLN A 36 -8.75 9.57 9.32
N LEU A 37 -8.77 9.80 8.00
CA LEU A 37 -7.60 10.28 7.27
C LEU A 37 -7.19 11.69 7.72
N GLN A 38 -8.17 12.58 7.91
CA GLN A 38 -7.91 13.93 8.42
C GLN A 38 -7.23 13.90 9.79
N ARG A 39 -7.65 13.02 10.69
CA ARG A 39 -7.00 12.84 12.01
C ARG A 39 -5.53 12.43 11.89
N LEU A 40 -5.17 11.60 10.92
CA LEU A 40 -3.77 11.23 10.67
C LEU A 40 -2.98 12.44 10.17
N ILE A 41 -3.54 13.19 9.22
CA ILE A 41 -2.92 14.40 8.65
C ILE A 41 -2.70 15.46 9.74
N ASP A 42 -3.71 15.71 10.57
CA ASP A 42 -3.63 16.65 11.69
C ASP A 42 -2.54 16.25 12.70
N ALA A 43 -2.33 14.95 12.87
CA ALA A 43 -1.24 14.38 13.67
C ALA A 43 0.12 14.38 12.93
N LYS A 44 0.21 14.95 11.71
CA LYS A 44 1.41 15.01 10.85
C LYS A 44 1.94 13.63 10.43
N ILE A 45 1.08 12.64 10.40
CA ILE A 45 1.37 11.31 9.89
C ILE A 45 1.12 11.30 8.39
N ALA A 46 2.13 10.95 7.58
CA ALA A 46 1.96 10.85 6.15
C ALA A 46 1.02 9.69 5.79
N VAL A 47 0.09 9.92 4.86
CA VAL A 47 -0.85 8.89 4.40
C VAL A 47 -0.63 8.66 2.91
N LEU A 48 -0.32 7.41 2.55
CA LEU A 48 -0.17 6.98 1.17
C LEU A 48 -1.23 5.93 0.84
N VAL A 49 -1.88 6.10 -0.30
CA VAL A 49 -2.99 5.26 -0.74
C VAL A 49 -2.69 4.69 -2.12
N SER A 50 -2.92 3.40 -2.24
CA SER A 50 -3.01 2.66 -3.50
C SER A 50 -4.42 2.10 -3.59
N PHE A 51 -5.16 2.33 -4.66
CA PHE A 51 -6.49 1.76 -4.87
C PHE A 51 -6.40 0.35 -5.45
N GLY A 52 -7.31 -0.51 -5.03
CA GLY A 52 -7.41 -1.90 -5.48
C GLY A 52 -8.48 -2.09 -6.56
N ASN A 53 -8.91 -3.33 -6.75
CA ASN A 53 -9.88 -3.70 -7.76
C ASN A 53 -11.34 -3.38 -7.39
N HIS A 54 -11.63 -3.12 -6.11
CA HIS A 54 -12.96 -2.70 -5.66
C HIS A 54 -13.12 -1.18 -5.64
N ASP A 55 -12.04 -0.43 -5.58
CA ASP A 55 -12.03 1.04 -5.48
C ASP A 55 -11.13 1.72 -6.54
N TYR A 56 -10.94 1.06 -7.69
CA TYR A 56 -10.07 1.54 -8.78
C TYR A 56 -10.38 2.96 -9.24
N ILE A 57 -9.37 3.67 -9.77
CA ILE A 57 -9.48 5.05 -10.24
C ILE A 57 -10.36 5.11 -11.50
N THR A 58 -11.35 6.01 -11.52
CA THR A 58 -12.13 6.34 -12.73
C THR A 58 -12.23 7.86 -12.88
N ASP A 59 -12.35 8.31 -14.13
CA ASP A 59 -12.50 9.74 -14.45
C ASP A 59 -13.74 10.38 -13.83
N ASP A 60 -14.80 9.60 -13.60
CA ASP A 60 -16.09 10.10 -13.09
C ASP A 60 -16.24 10.11 -11.57
N GLN A 61 -15.32 9.50 -10.82
CA GLN A 61 -15.40 9.38 -9.36
C GLN A 61 -14.05 9.64 -8.70
N GLN A 62 -13.63 10.88 -8.68
CA GLN A 62 -12.60 11.27 -7.73
C GLN A 62 -13.17 11.10 -6.31
N LEU A 63 -12.72 10.05 -5.61
CA LEU A 63 -12.83 10.01 -4.16
C LEU A 63 -12.26 11.32 -3.64
N SER A 64 -13.11 12.18 -3.10
CA SER A 64 -12.66 13.43 -2.48
C SER A 64 -11.97 13.06 -1.17
N LEU A 65 -10.68 12.74 -1.26
CA LEU A 65 -9.85 12.50 -0.08
C LEU A 65 -9.39 13.85 0.49
N PRO A 66 -9.09 13.92 1.79
CA PRO A 66 -8.54 15.11 2.42
C PRO A 66 -7.24 15.56 1.76
N GLU A 67 -7.03 16.87 1.71
CA GLU A 67 -5.76 17.45 1.26
C GLU A 67 -4.60 16.92 2.12
N GLY A 68 -3.51 16.50 1.47
CA GLY A 68 -2.35 15.90 2.15
C GLY A 68 -2.29 14.37 2.07
N VAL A 69 -3.37 13.68 1.68
CA VAL A 69 -3.32 12.27 1.30
C VAL A 69 -2.62 12.13 -0.04
N ARG A 70 -1.60 11.28 -0.11
CA ARG A 70 -0.86 10.97 -1.35
C ARG A 70 -1.45 9.72 -1.97
N VAL A 71 -1.96 9.84 -3.18
CA VAL A 71 -2.57 8.73 -3.93
C VAL A 71 -1.66 8.38 -5.10
N PHE A 72 -1.31 7.10 -5.22
CA PHE A 72 -0.61 6.60 -6.40
C PHE A 72 -1.57 6.57 -7.60
N GLY A 73 -1.06 6.98 -8.76
CA GLY A 73 -1.78 6.86 -10.03
C GLY A 73 -1.76 5.44 -10.59
N SER A 74 -2.19 5.29 -11.85
CA SER A 74 -2.20 3.99 -12.54
C SER A 74 -0.81 3.47 -12.90
N ASP A 75 0.16 4.37 -13.06
CA ASP A 75 1.55 4.00 -13.29
C ASP A 75 2.29 3.80 -11.97
N VAL A 76 3.26 2.88 -11.95
CA VAL A 76 4.13 2.70 -10.79
C VAL A 76 4.99 3.95 -10.61
N THR A 77 4.82 4.61 -9.47
CA THR A 77 5.61 5.80 -9.09
C THR A 77 6.22 5.62 -7.71
N THR A 78 7.15 6.50 -7.34
CA THR A 78 7.84 6.43 -6.05
C THR A 78 7.71 7.77 -5.31
N GLU A 79 7.23 7.69 -4.08
CA GLU A 79 7.20 8.77 -3.12
C GLU A 79 8.38 8.66 -2.14
N MET A 80 9.01 9.80 -1.87
CA MET A 80 10.09 9.88 -0.89
C MET A 80 9.60 10.49 0.41
N LEU A 81 9.85 9.83 1.52
CA LEU A 81 9.58 10.33 2.86
C LEU A 81 10.88 10.39 3.66
N THR A 82 10.89 11.28 4.64
CA THR A 82 11.92 11.31 5.70
C THR A 82 11.20 11.18 7.04
N THR A 83 11.56 10.17 7.80
CA THR A 83 11.00 9.88 9.12
C THR A 83 11.50 10.85 10.18
N HIS A 84 10.95 10.82 11.38
CA HIS A 84 11.38 11.68 12.49
C HIS A 84 12.84 11.45 12.90
N ASP A 85 13.36 10.24 12.70
CA ASP A 85 14.77 9.88 12.95
C ASP A 85 15.70 10.11 11.75
N HIS A 86 15.20 10.86 10.73
CA HIS A 86 15.92 11.19 9.50
C HIS A 86 16.20 10.01 8.55
N THR A 87 15.56 8.87 8.73
CA THR A 87 15.62 7.75 7.77
C THR A 87 14.89 8.13 6.47
N ARG A 88 15.55 7.94 5.33
CA ARG A 88 14.95 8.16 4.02
C ARG A 88 14.24 6.90 3.54
N VAL A 89 12.94 7.00 3.35
CA VAL A 89 12.10 5.89 2.91
C VAL A 89 11.59 6.16 1.50
N ALA A 90 11.87 5.25 0.57
CA ALA A 90 11.28 5.25 -0.76
C ALA A 90 10.09 4.29 -0.78
N ILE A 91 8.92 4.78 -1.17
CA ILE A 91 7.69 3.98 -1.23
C ILE A 91 7.19 4.00 -2.67
N SER A 92 7.24 2.83 -3.32
CA SER A 92 6.77 2.66 -4.70
C SER A 92 5.42 1.98 -4.70
N GLY A 93 4.50 2.43 -5.54
CA GLY A 93 3.16 1.88 -5.63
C GLY A 93 2.42 2.33 -6.87
N PHE A 94 1.27 1.76 -7.11
CA PHE A 94 0.32 2.14 -8.16
C PHE A 94 -1.10 1.85 -7.70
N SER A 95 -2.09 2.38 -8.41
CA SER A 95 -3.51 2.10 -8.20
C SER A 95 -4.11 1.44 -9.45
N TYR A 96 -5.11 0.61 -9.26
CA TYR A 96 -5.87 0.04 -10.37
C TYR A 96 -6.61 1.16 -11.14
N ALA A 97 -6.51 1.10 -12.46
CA ALA A 97 -7.29 1.95 -13.38
C ALA A 97 -8.59 1.27 -13.85
N ASP A 98 -8.73 -0.03 -13.63
CA ASP A 98 -9.90 -0.85 -13.96
C ASP A 98 -10.07 -1.94 -12.88
N ARG A 99 -11.24 -2.57 -12.86
CA ARG A 99 -11.55 -3.71 -11.98
C ARG A 99 -10.61 -4.90 -12.19
N TRP A 100 -10.09 -5.05 -13.38
CA TRP A 100 -9.27 -6.18 -13.81
C TRP A 100 -7.88 -5.72 -14.20
N LEU A 101 -6.86 -6.42 -13.72
CA LEU A 101 -5.46 -6.22 -14.09
C LEU A 101 -4.78 -7.58 -14.18
N GLU A 102 -4.69 -8.10 -15.41
CA GLU A 102 -4.12 -9.43 -15.69
C GLU A 102 -2.60 -9.41 -15.83
N GLU A 103 -2.04 -8.23 -15.95
CA GLU A 103 -0.61 -8.03 -16.12
C GLU A 103 0.14 -8.18 -14.78
N ASP A 104 1.32 -8.77 -14.86
CA ASP A 104 2.29 -8.72 -13.78
C ASP A 104 2.95 -7.32 -13.73
N VAL A 105 2.65 -6.57 -12.69
CA VAL A 105 3.16 -5.19 -12.53
C VAL A 105 4.51 -5.15 -11.80
N VAL A 106 4.97 -6.25 -11.20
CA VAL A 106 6.22 -6.26 -10.43
C VAL A 106 7.43 -5.80 -11.26
N PRO A 107 7.58 -6.16 -12.55
CA PRO A 107 8.66 -5.66 -13.39
C PRO A 107 8.68 -4.14 -13.61
N GLN A 108 7.56 -3.46 -13.37
CA GLN A 108 7.46 -2.00 -13.51
C GLN A 108 7.97 -1.25 -12.27
N PHE A 109 8.12 -1.94 -11.14
CA PHE A 109 8.70 -1.34 -9.95
C PHE A 109 10.19 -1.03 -10.16
N PRO A 110 10.66 0.17 -9.77
CA PRO A 110 12.06 0.53 -9.96
C PRO A 110 12.98 -0.40 -9.18
N SER A 111 14.19 -0.60 -9.70
CA SER A 111 15.23 -1.30 -8.95
C SER A 111 15.51 -0.59 -7.63
N ARG A 112 15.97 -1.35 -6.62
CA ARG A 112 16.35 -0.77 -5.33
C ARG A 112 17.29 0.42 -5.51
N GLY A 113 16.87 1.57 -4.99
CA GLY A 113 17.62 2.81 -5.04
C GLY A 113 18.56 3.00 -3.82
N THR A 114 18.91 4.25 -3.58
CA THR A 114 19.84 4.66 -2.50
C THR A 114 19.13 5.12 -1.22
N ALA A 115 17.81 4.96 -1.12
CA ALA A 115 17.07 5.21 0.10
C ALA A 115 17.50 4.23 1.20
N ASP A 116 17.41 4.66 2.45
CA ASP A 116 17.82 3.83 3.59
C ASP A 116 16.86 2.64 3.74
N PHE A 117 15.56 2.86 3.42
CA PHE A 117 14.53 1.84 3.41
C PHE A 117 13.66 1.95 2.15
N GLN A 118 13.30 0.82 1.53
CA GLN A 118 12.47 0.79 0.34
C GLN A 118 11.29 -0.15 0.50
N ILE A 119 10.10 0.37 0.22
CA ILE A 119 8.82 -0.33 0.38
C ILE A 119 8.11 -0.39 -0.98
N GLY A 120 7.53 -1.55 -1.30
CA GLY A 120 6.57 -1.68 -2.39
C GLY A 120 5.15 -1.79 -1.85
N MET A 121 4.19 -1.11 -2.48
CA MET A 121 2.76 -1.25 -2.24
C MET A 121 2.13 -1.94 -3.45
N LEU A 122 1.56 -3.12 -3.24
CA LEU A 122 0.97 -3.93 -4.30
C LEU A 122 -0.36 -4.53 -3.86
N HIS A 123 -1.46 -4.10 -4.48
CA HIS A 123 -2.74 -4.80 -4.38
C HIS A 123 -2.79 -5.86 -5.46
N GLY A 124 -2.69 -7.14 -5.10
CA GLY A 124 -2.59 -8.22 -6.08
C GLY A 124 -2.62 -9.61 -5.47
N ALA A 125 -2.68 -10.60 -6.33
CA ALA A 125 -2.80 -11.99 -5.94
C ALA A 125 -1.55 -12.81 -6.31
N VAL A 126 -1.16 -13.71 -5.42
CA VAL A 126 -0.07 -14.65 -5.70
C VAL A 126 -0.46 -15.57 -6.85
N LYS A 127 0.40 -15.73 -7.87
CA LYS A 127 0.21 -16.66 -8.98
C LYS A 127 0.03 -18.09 -8.46
N GLN A 128 -1.14 -18.67 -8.66
CA GLN A 128 -1.48 -20.05 -8.30
C GLN A 128 -2.20 -20.71 -9.47
N GLY A 129 -1.47 -21.21 -10.43
CA GLY A 129 -1.90 -22.15 -11.46
C GLY A 129 -2.99 -21.73 -12.47
N ALA A 130 -3.99 -20.97 -12.10
CA ALA A 130 -5.07 -20.48 -12.96
C ALA A 130 -4.83 -19.01 -13.38
N VAL A 131 -5.52 -18.58 -14.43
CA VAL A 131 -5.56 -17.16 -14.81
C VAL A 131 -6.07 -16.35 -13.63
N ASN A 132 -5.30 -15.33 -13.24
CA ASN A 132 -5.66 -14.42 -12.17
C ASN A 132 -5.79 -13.01 -12.75
N HIS A 133 -6.91 -12.35 -12.44
CA HIS A 133 -7.26 -11.04 -12.99
C HIS A 133 -6.89 -9.89 -12.03
N TYR A 134 -6.07 -10.15 -11.00
CA TYR A 134 -5.78 -9.19 -9.93
C TYR A 134 -4.28 -9.01 -9.75
N ALA A 135 -3.62 -8.32 -10.70
CA ALA A 135 -2.18 -8.05 -10.70
C ALA A 135 -1.37 -9.25 -10.19
N PRO A 136 -1.38 -10.37 -10.93
CA PRO A 136 -0.77 -11.62 -10.48
C PRO A 136 0.74 -11.48 -10.36
N PHE A 137 1.32 -11.93 -9.25
CA PHE A 137 2.76 -11.89 -9.00
C PHE A 137 3.27 -13.20 -8.39
N ALA A 138 4.55 -13.51 -8.57
CA ALA A 138 5.22 -14.56 -7.85
C ALA A 138 6.03 -13.98 -6.67
N VAL A 139 6.07 -14.72 -5.56
CA VAL A 139 6.85 -14.31 -4.37
C VAL A 139 8.34 -14.13 -4.69
N SER A 140 8.86 -14.95 -5.61
CA SER A 140 10.24 -14.83 -6.09
C SER A 140 10.53 -13.54 -6.85
N GLU A 141 9.52 -12.97 -7.53
CA GLU A 141 9.64 -11.69 -8.22
C GLU A 141 9.76 -10.55 -7.20
N LEU A 142 8.93 -10.57 -6.15
CA LEU A 142 9.07 -9.59 -5.05
C LEU A 142 10.44 -9.68 -4.39
N ALA A 143 10.93 -10.89 -4.12
CA ALA A 143 12.25 -11.10 -3.53
C ALA A 143 13.39 -10.57 -4.42
N ALA A 144 13.26 -10.70 -5.73
CA ALA A 144 14.25 -10.23 -6.71
C ALA A 144 14.38 -8.69 -6.78
N THR A 145 13.40 -7.94 -6.31
CA THR A 145 13.48 -6.46 -6.24
C THR A 145 14.44 -5.98 -5.15
N HIS A 146 14.75 -6.82 -4.17
CA HIS A 146 15.55 -6.48 -2.99
C HIS A 146 14.96 -5.33 -2.15
N TYR A 147 13.63 -5.14 -2.19
CA TYR A 147 12.96 -4.20 -1.29
C TYR A 147 12.97 -4.71 0.15
N ASP A 148 12.99 -3.78 1.10
CA ASP A 148 13.01 -4.13 2.53
C ASP A 148 11.65 -4.63 3.02
N TYR A 149 10.56 -4.16 2.41
CA TYR A 149 9.19 -4.54 2.76
C TYR A 149 8.24 -4.44 1.57
N TRP A 150 7.25 -5.32 1.53
CA TRP A 150 6.12 -5.27 0.62
C TRP A 150 4.81 -5.19 1.40
N ALA A 151 4.09 -4.09 1.26
CA ALA A 151 2.73 -3.96 1.74
C ALA A 151 1.78 -4.55 0.68
N LEU A 152 1.19 -5.70 0.99
CA LEU A 152 0.32 -6.43 0.07
C LEU A 152 -1.14 -6.29 0.47
N GLY A 153 -2.01 -6.00 -0.50
CA GLY A 153 -3.47 -6.00 -0.39
C GLY A 153 -4.10 -7.16 -1.17
N HIS A 154 -5.44 -7.24 -1.20
CA HIS A 154 -6.28 -8.22 -1.87
C HIS A 154 -6.49 -9.54 -1.10
N ILE A 155 -5.49 -10.06 -0.43
CA ILE A 155 -5.61 -11.32 0.31
C ILE A 155 -5.99 -11.03 1.75
N HIS A 156 -7.22 -11.36 2.16
CA HIS A 156 -7.71 -11.15 3.53
C HIS A 156 -7.11 -12.11 4.57
N LYS A 157 -6.30 -13.07 4.13
CA LYS A 157 -5.61 -14.00 5.04
C LYS A 157 -4.22 -13.43 5.36
N GLN A 158 -3.99 -13.08 6.61
CA GLN A 158 -2.66 -12.67 7.06
C GLN A 158 -1.64 -13.79 6.79
N CYS A 159 -0.65 -13.48 5.96
CA CYS A 159 0.47 -14.36 5.74
C CYS A 159 1.75 -13.52 5.68
N ALA A 160 2.72 -13.85 6.51
CA ALA A 160 4.05 -13.24 6.43
C ALA A 160 4.86 -13.97 5.37
N ILE A 161 5.17 -13.28 4.27
CA ILE A 161 6.11 -13.78 3.27
C ILE A 161 7.50 -13.34 3.71
N ARG A 162 8.32 -14.29 4.16
CA ARG A 162 9.71 -14.02 4.57
C ARG A 162 10.65 -14.39 3.42
N THR A 163 11.52 -13.48 3.05
CA THR A 163 12.65 -13.76 2.17
C THR A 163 13.89 -14.14 2.99
N ALA A 164 14.85 -14.84 2.39
CA ALA A 164 16.03 -15.35 3.09
C ALA A 164 16.94 -14.27 3.72
N THR A 165 16.66 -13.00 3.49
CA THR A 165 17.38 -11.84 4.06
C THR A 165 16.91 -11.43 5.45
N ASP A 166 15.82 -12.01 5.98
CA ASP A 166 15.22 -11.64 7.27
C ASP A 166 16.03 -12.07 8.52
N HIS A 167 17.21 -12.64 8.35
CA HIS A 167 18.03 -13.09 9.49
C HIS A 167 18.74 -11.97 10.28
N LEU A 168 18.60 -10.70 9.90
CA LEU A 168 19.37 -9.61 10.50
C LEU A 168 18.56 -8.53 11.24
N ARG A 169 17.22 -8.61 11.33
CA ARG A 169 16.44 -7.62 12.08
C ARG A 169 15.42 -8.29 13.00
N GLY A 170 15.64 -7.99 14.30
CA GLY A 170 14.91 -8.58 15.40
C GLY A 170 13.41 -8.27 15.44
N HIS A 171 12.73 -9.22 16.01
CA HIS A 171 11.37 -9.28 16.52
C HIS A 171 10.61 -7.96 16.64
N ALA A 172 9.59 -7.78 15.80
CA ALA A 172 8.38 -7.09 16.23
C ALA A 172 7.42 -8.17 16.76
N SER A 173 7.33 -8.27 18.07
CA SER A 173 6.40 -9.14 18.77
C SER A 173 5.00 -8.55 18.66
N GLY A 174 4.16 -9.11 17.79
CA GLY A 174 2.74 -8.92 17.84
C GLY A 174 2.13 -9.97 18.76
N THR A 175 1.76 -9.58 19.95
CA THR A 175 0.92 -10.36 20.85
C THR A 175 -0.54 -9.97 20.64
N SER A 176 -1.35 -10.99 20.36
CA SER A 176 -2.78 -11.21 20.63
C SER A 176 -3.75 -10.07 20.39
#